data_d34dfcd8e672aeac627561a88c7d6112
#
_entry.id   d34dfcd8e672aeac627561a88c7d6112
#
_cell.length_a   1.000
_cell.length_b   1.000
_cell.length_c   1.000
_cell.angle_alpha   90.00
_cell.angle_beta   90.00
_cell.angle_gamma   90.00
#
_symmetry.space_group_name_H-M   'P 1'
#
loop_
_entity.id
_entity.type
_entity.pdbx_description
1 polymer ?
#
loop_
_entity_poly.entity_id
_entity_poly.type
_entity_poly.pdbx_seq_one_letter_code
_entity_poly.pdbx_strand_id
1 'polypeptide(L)'
;MFSGIVETTARVLRMDHPHGSTNVDITLTVPFWDELAIDQSVAHNGVCLTVVSIHPEEKSYTVTAVQETLQRSNLGDLRPGDRVNVERSMRSDGRLDGHIVQGHVDTTAECIGLEDVGGSTYYTFRYSVTDEMAARGYTTVEKGSVCINGVSLTVVDSERDTFKVAIIPYTKEITNFGDLSEGKRVNLEFDIIGKYLAKLITFRQ
;
A
#
# COMPACT_ATOMS: atom_id res chain seq x y z
N MET A 1 12.08 -1.15 -3.97
CA MET A 1 11.37 -0.17 -4.80
C MET A 1 10.36 -0.90 -5.65
N PHE A 2 9.18 -0.31 -5.86
CA PHE A 2 8.02 -0.90 -6.52
C PHE A 2 7.46 0.07 -7.55
N SER A 3 6.55 -0.39 -8.37
CA SER A 3 5.87 0.43 -9.39
C SER A 3 4.43 0.80 -9.01
N GLY A 4 3.88 0.13 -8.01
CA GLY A 4 2.47 0.22 -7.65
C GLY A 4 1.56 -0.58 -8.59
N ILE A 5 2.13 -1.54 -9.29
CA ILE A 5 1.38 -2.51 -10.11
C ILE A 5 1.30 -3.82 -9.33
N VAL A 6 0.17 -4.02 -8.68
CA VAL A 6 -0.10 -5.23 -7.89
C VAL A 6 -0.07 -6.47 -8.79
N GLU A 7 0.75 -7.45 -8.43
CA GLU A 7 0.83 -8.71 -9.19
C GLU A 7 -0.34 -9.65 -8.87
N THR A 8 -0.72 -9.70 -7.60
CA THR A 8 -1.81 -10.54 -7.09
C THR A 8 -2.23 -10.12 -5.69
N THR A 9 -3.21 -10.82 -5.13
CA THR A 9 -3.50 -10.74 -3.69
C THR A 9 -3.02 -12.01 -3.00
N ALA A 10 -2.32 -11.83 -1.87
CA ALA A 10 -2.03 -12.90 -0.92
C ALA A 10 -3.18 -13.05 0.08
N ARG A 11 -3.27 -14.22 0.71
CA ARG A 11 -4.18 -14.47 1.82
C ARG A 11 -3.38 -14.64 3.11
N VAL A 12 -3.77 -13.94 4.15
CA VAL A 12 -3.17 -14.10 5.49
C VAL A 12 -3.55 -15.46 6.04
N LEU A 13 -2.57 -16.27 6.41
CA LEU A 13 -2.78 -17.57 7.06
C LEU A 13 -2.79 -17.41 8.58
N ARG A 14 -1.80 -16.69 9.13
CA ARG A 14 -1.66 -16.45 10.57
C ARG A 14 -0.88 -15.18 10.86
N MET A 15 -1.06 -14.68 12.06
CA MET A 15 -0.31 -13.54 12.60
C MET A 15 0.17 -13.93 13.99
N ASP A 16 1.48 -13.90 14.21
CA ASP A 16 2.13 -14.36 15.43
C ASP A 16 2.99 -13.25 16.05
N HIS A 17 3.10 -13.25 17.36
CA HIS A 17 4.01 -12.36 18.11
C HIS A 17 5.24 -13.15 18.56
N PRO A 18 6.38 -13.07 17.85
CA PRO A 18 7.54 -13.86 18.19
C PRO A 18 8.10 -13.45 19.55
N HIS A 19 8.25 -14.43 20.47
CA HIS A 19 8.89 -14.27 21.78
C HIS A 19 8.35 -13.11 22.65
N GLY A 20 7.05 -12.76 22.55
CA GLY A 20 6.47 -11.63 23.26
C GLY A 20 6.91 -10.26 22.75
N SER A 21 7.47 -10.22 21.55
CA SER A 21 7.85 -8.99 20.86
C SER A 21 6.61 -8.15 20.50
N THR A 22 6.81 -6.84 20.33
CA THR A 22 5.82 -5.93 19.74
C THR A 22 5.75 -6.07 18.21
N ASN A 23 6.72 -6.78 17.60
CA ASN A 23 6.68 -7.11 16.18
C ASN A 23 5.65 -8.20 15.90
N VAL A 24 5.14 -8.23 14.67
CA VAL A 24 4.19 -9.24 14.22
C VAL A 24 4.76 -9.96 13.00
N ASP A 25 4.84 -11.27 13.09
CA ASP A 25 5.11 -12.14 11.96
C ASP A 25 3.80 -12.44 11.23
N ILE A 26 3.75 -12.08 9.96
CA ILE A 26 2.60 -12.27 9.09
C ILE A 26 2.97 -13.37 8.09
N THR A 27 2.28 -14.51 8.18
CA THR A 27 2.43 -15.61 7.21
C THR A 27 1.33 -15.53 6.18
N LEU A 28 1.72 -15.52 4.89
CA LEU A 28 0.82 -15.35 3.76
C LEU A 28 1.05 -16.44 2.71
N THR A 29 -0.01 -16.79 1.99
CA THR A 29 0.10 -17.62 0.78
C THR A 29 -0.10 -16.76 -0.46
N VAL A 30 0.70 -17.05 -1.50
CA VAL A 30 0.68 -16.35 -2.79
C VAL A 30 1.03 -17.35 -3.90
N PRO A 31 0.52 -17.21 -5.14
CA PRO A 31 0.80 -18.17 -6.21
C PRO A 31 2.27 -18.37 -6.53
N PHE A 32 3.11 -17.33 -6.38
CA PHE A 32 4.54 -17.33 -6.67
C PHE A 32 5.43 -17.51 -5.43
N TRP A 33 4.93 -18.18 -4.38
CA TRP A 33 5.66 -18.40 -3.12
C TRP A 33 7.03 -19.07 -3.32
N ASP A 34 7.15 -19.94 -4.31
CA ASP A 34 8.37 -20.70 -4.67
C ASP A 34 9.38 -19.88 -5.50
N GLU A 35 8.97 -18.73 -5.99
CA GLU A 35 9.86 -17.76 -6.65
C GLU A 35 10.46 -16.74 -5.67
N LEU A 36 10.00 -16.74 -4.41
CA LEU A 36 10.50 -15.82 -3.36
C LEU A 36 11.81 -16.34 -2.77
N ALA A 37 12.64 -15.40 -2.30
CA ALA A 37 13.86 -15.69 -1.57
C ALA A 37 13.88 -14.97 -0.21
N ILE A 38 14.54 -15.59 0.78
CA ILE A 38 14.84 -14.91 2.06
C ILE A 38 15.63 -13.64 1.76
N ASP A 39 15.42 -12.56 2.54
CA ASP A 39 15.94 -11.22 2.35
C ASP A 39 15.35 -10.44 1.15
N GLN A 40 14.45 -11.02 0.38
CA GLN A 40 13.74 -10.31 -0.68
C GLN A 40 12.73 -9.32 -0.10
N SER A 41 12.66 -8.12 -0.69
CA SER A 41 11.62 -7.13 -0.40
C SER A 41 10.36 -7.40 -1.21
N VAL A 42 9.23 -7.44 -0.54
CA VAL A 42 7.89 -7.58 -1.13
C VAL A 42 6.97 -6.53 -0.50
N ALA A 43 6.15 -5.87 -1.30
CA ALA A 43 5.15 -4.92 -0.81
C ALA A 43 3.85 -5.64 -0.42
N HIS A 44 3.32 -5.33 0.76
CA HIS A 44 2.08 -5.86 1.32
C HIS A 44 1.13 -4.71 1.62
N ASN A 45 0.05 -4.59 0.87
CA ASN A 45 -0.78 -3.37 0.88
C ASN A 45 0.07 -2.09 0.77
N GLY A 46 1.12 -2.11 -0.06
CA GLY A 46 2.05 -0.99 -0.22
C GLY A 46 3.11 -0.86 0.88
N VAL A 47 3.16 -1.75 1.86
CA VAL A 47 4.22 -1.76 2.88
C VAL A 47 5.34 -2.69 2.46
N CYS A 48 6.55 -2.17 2.30
CA CYS A 48 7.74 -2.95 2.00
C CYS A 48 8.16 -3.74 3.24
N LEU A 49 8.12 -5.08 3.13
CA LEU A 49 8.57 -5.99 4.17
C LEU A 49 9.55 -7.01 3.58
N THR A 50 10.47 -7.47 4.42
CA THR A 50 11.47 -8.46 4.03
C THR A 50 10.94 -9.87 4.30
N VAL A 51 11.11 -10.78 3.36
CA VAL A 51 10.82 -12.21 3.53
C VAL A 51 11.82 -12.80 4.53
N VAL A 52 11.34 -13.31 5.66
CA VAL A 52 12.17 -13.89 6.72
C VAL A 52 12.17 -15.41 6.73
N SER A 53 11.10 -16.03 6.20
CA SER A 53 11.06 -17.51 6.03
C SER A 53 10.11 -17.90 4.89
N ILE A 54 10.36 -19.12 4.33
CA ILE A 54 9.55 -19.73 3.30
C ILE A 54 9.14 -21.12 3.80
N HIS A 55 7.87 -21.47 3.61
CA HIS A 55 7.26 -22.71 4.08
C HIS A 55 6.69 -23.54 2.91
N PRO A 56 7.51 -24.39 2.27
CA PRO A 56 7.12 -25.16 1.07
C PRO A 56 5.87 -26.03 1.27
N GLU A 57 5.76 -26.67 2.45
CA GLU A 57 4.63 -27.56 2.76
C GLU A 57 3.28 -26.83 2.82
N GLU A 58 3.31 -25.55 3.22
CA GLU A 58 2.12 -24.68 3.31
C GLU A 58 1.96 -23.79 2.07
N LYS A 59 2.90 -23.82 1.13
CA LYS A 59 2.97 -22.90 -0.02
C LYS A 59 2.86 -21.45 0.41
N SER A 60 3.65 -21.07 1.45
CA SER A 60 3.55 -19.79 2.12
C SER A 60 4.92 -19.21 2.48
N TYR A 61 4.92 -17.96 2.88
CA TYR A 61 6.10 -17.24 3.37
C TYR A 61 5.72 -16.36 4.55
N THR A 62 6.72 -15.96 5.33
CA THR A 62 6.53 -15.06 6.46
C THR A 62 7.34 -13.78 6.27
N VAL A 63 6.74 -12.66 6.66
CA VAL A 63 7.37 -11.34 6.77
C VAL A 63 7.16 -10.81 8.17
N THR A 64 8.06 -9.96 8.67
CA THR A 64 7.96 -9.35 10.00
C THR A 64 7.67 -7.86 9.89
N ALA A 65 6.58 -7.42 10.50
CA ALA A 65 6.22 -6.02 10.64
C ALA A 65 6.63 -5.51 12.03
N VAL A 66 7.43 -4.44 12.07
CA VAL A 66 7.82 -3.78 13.33
C VAL A 66 6.69 -2.89 13.85
N GLN A 67 6.71 -2.55 15.13
CA GLN A 67 5.66 -1.77 15.78
C GLN A 67 5.35 -0.45 15.06
N GLU A 68 6.36 0.29 14.59
CA GLU A 68 6.14 1.54 13.84
C GLU A 68 5.33 1.29 12.57
N THR A 69 5.66 0.23 11.82
CA THR A 69 4.95 -0.17 10.61
C THR A 69 3.48 -0.48 10.90
N LEU A 70 3.22 -1.22 11.98
CA LEU A 70 1.84 -1.55 12.41
C LEU A 70 1.03 -0.31 12.80
N GLN A 71 1.67 0.69 13.42
CA GLN A 71 1.01 1.95 13.82
C GLN A 71 0.69 2.85 12.62
N ARG A 72 1.56 2.87 11.59
CA ARG A 72 1.40 3.73 10.41
C ARG A 72 0.56 3.14 9.30
N SER A 73 0.29 1.84 9.35
CA SER A 73 -0.37 1.11 8.28
C SER A 73 -1.61 0.36 8.76
N ASN A 74 -2.36 -0.20 7.81
CA ASN A 74 -3.49 -1.08 8.11
C ASN A 74 -3.07 -2.54 8.36
N LEU A 75 -1.77 -2.84 8.38
CA LEU A 75 -1.30 -4.22 8.61
C LEU A 75 -1.65 -4.74 10.01
N GLY A 76 -1.72 -3.84 11.00
CA GLY A 76 -2.16 -4.19 12.36
C GLY A 76 -3.63 -4.59 12.48
N ASP A 77 -4.45 -4.27 11.48
CA ASP A 77 -5.88 -4.61 11.46
C ASP A 77 -6.15 -5.98 10.84
N LEU A 78 -5.16 -6.56 10.16
CA LEU A 78 -5.31 -7.82 9.43
C LEU A 78 -5.72 -8.98 10.35
N ARG A 79 -6.46 -9.92 9.76
CA ARG A 79 -6.89 -11.16 10.38
C ARG A 79 -6.61 -12.33 9.43
N PRO A 80 -6.44 -13.55 9.96
CA PRO A 80 -6.42 -14.75 9.11
C PRO A 80 -7.62 -14.79 8.17
N GLY A 81 -7.36 -15.03 6.88
CA GLY A 81 -8.34 -15.01 5.80
C GLY A 81 -8.40 -13.70 5.00
N ASP A 82 -7.85 -12.59 5.50
CA ASP A 82 -7.86 -11.31 4.78
C ASP A 82 -7.00 -11.37 3.51
N ARG A 83 -7.39 -10.57 2.51
CA ARG A 83 -6.66 -10.38 1.27
C ARG A 83 -5.72 -9.17 1.38
N VAL A 84 -4.50 -9.35 0.94
CA VAL A 84 -3.43 -8.34 0.95
C VAL A 84 -2.88 -8.20 -0.47
N ASN A 85 -2.86 -7.00 -1.01
CA ASN A 85 -2.21 -6.72 -2.29
C ASN A 85 -0.72 -6.98 -2.19
N VAL A 86 -0.16 -7.68 -3.16
CA VAL A 86 1.26 -8.05 -3.17
C VAL A 86 1.92 -7.66 -4.48
N GLU A 87 3.10 -7.04 -4.37
CA GLU A 87 3.99 -6.72 -5.47
C GLU A 87 5.42 -7.05 -5.06
N ARG A 88 6.15 -7.81 -5.89
CA ARG A 88 7.59 -8.04 -5.71
C ARG A 88 8.38 -6.79 -6.10
N SER A 89 9.55 -6.60 -5.50
CA SER A 89 10.42 -5.49 -5.88
C SER A 89 10.75 -5.51 -7.38
N MET A 90 10.77 -4.33 -7.99
CA MET A 90 11.10 -4.15 -9.40
C MET A 90 12.48 -4.71 -9.71
N ARG A 91 12.59 -5.38 -10.86
CA ARG A 91 13.87 -5.74 -11.46
C ARG A 91 14.54 -4.50 -12.04
N SER A 92 15.88 -4.49 -12.08
CA SER A 92 16.64 -3.35 -12.63
C SER A 92 16.41 -3.13 -14.14
N ASP A 93 15.97 -4.18 -14.86
CA ASP A 93 15.63 -4.20 -16.28
C ASP A 93 14.11 -4.14 -16.52
N GLY A 94 13.30 -3.97 -15.44
CA GLY A 94 11.85 -3.92 -15.48
C GLY A 94 11.32 -2.57 -15.95
N ARG A 95 10.04 -2.55 -16.36
CA ARG A 95 9.33 -1.31 -16.70
C ARG A 95 8.76 -0.65 -15.45
N LEU A 96 8.67 0.67 -15.47
CA LEU A 96 7.93 1.45 -14.47
C LEU A 96 6.55 1.79 -15.08
N ASP A 97 5.58 0.89 -14.92
CA ASP A 97 4.24 1.05 -15.53
C ASP A 97 3.29 1.89 -14.66
N GLY A 98 3.62 2.12 -13.38
CA GLY A 98 2.92 3.04 -12.48
C GLY A 98 3.76 4.30 -12.19
N HIS A 99 4.10 4.52 -10.91
CA HIS A 99 5.02 5.57 -10.47
C HIS A 99 6.04 5.01 -9.48
N ILE A 100 6.98 5.84 -9.01
CA ILE A 100 8.00 5.42 -8.04
C ILE A 100 7.33 5.21 -6.68
N VAL A 101 7.12 3.95 -6.30
CA VAL A 101 6.58 3.54 -5.00
C VAL A 101 7.72 2.94 -4.18
N GLN A 102 7.94 3.48 -2.98
CA GLN A 102 9.00 3.00 -2.10
C GLN A 102 8.57 1.81 -1.24
N GLY A 103 7.27 1.70 -0.97
CA GLY A 103 6.71 0.80 0.02
C GLY A 103 6.80 1.38 1.43
N HIS A 104 6.93 2.69 1.54
CA HIS A 104 7.06 3.41 2.80
C HIS A 104 5.79 4.23 3.06
N VAL A 105 4.79 3.55 3.58
CA VAL A 105 3.48 4.13 3.89
C VAL A 105 3.63 5.33 4.82
N ASP A 106 3.07 6.46 4.43
CA ASP A 106 3.13 7.71 5.19
C ASP A 106 2.07 7.77 6.28
N THR A 107 0.86 7.32 5.93
CA THR A 107 -0.33 7.35 6.79
C THR A 107 -1.38 6.38 6.26
N THR A 108 -2.52 6.37 6.92
CA THR A 108 -3.72 5.68 6.42
C THR A 108 -4.79 6.70 6.03
N ALA A 109 -5.67 6.28 5.11
CA ALA A 109 -6.87 7.01 4.73
C ALA A 109 -8.10 6.15 4.95
N GLU A 110 -9.24 6.78 5.19
CA GLU A 110 -10.54 6.12 5.29
C GLU A 110 -11.29 6.24 3.96
N CYS A 111 -11.84 5.15 3.48
CA CYS A 111 -12.78 5.18 2.37
C CYS A 111 -14.12 5.76 2.86
N ILE A 112 -14.49 6.94 2.37
CA ILE A 112 -15.68 7.67 2.82
C ILE A 112 -16.80 7.71 1.76
N GLY A 113 -16.60 7.09 0.61
CA GLY A 113 -17.63 7.01 -0.42
C GLY A 113 -17.21 6.16 -1.59
N LEU A 114 -18.19 5.50 -2.19
CA LEU A 114 -18.08 4.74 -3.43
C LEU A 114 -19.20 5.14 -4.38
N GLU A 115 -18.89 5.38 -5.63
CA GLU A 115 -19.85 5.75 -6.67
C GLU A 115 -19.52 5.01 -7.97
N ASP A 116 -20.46 4.23 -8.49
CA ASP A 116 -20.30 3.58 -9.79
C ASP A 116 -20.68 4.55 -10.92
N VAL A 117 -19.71 4.85 -11.79
CA VAL A 117 -19.87 5.78 -12.91
C VAL A 117 -19.34 5.13 -14.19
N GLY A 118 -20.24 4.83 -15.12
CA GLY A 118 -19.87 4.42 -16.47
C GLY A 118 -19.00 3.15 -16.55
N GLY A 119 -19.14 2.23 -15.60
CA GLY A 119 -18.38 0.98 -15.55
C GLY A 119 -17.08 1.05 -14.73
N SER A 120 -16.75 2.21 -14.18
CA SER A 120 -15.69 2.36 -13.17
C SER A 120 -16.31 2.72 -11.83
N THR A 121 -15.61 2.41 -10.73
CA THR A 121 -16.01 2.82 -9.38
C THR A 121 -15.10 3.95 -8.91
N TYR A 122 -15.69 5.08 -8.55
CA TYR A 122 -14.98 6.18 -7.90
C TYR A 122 -14.95 5.94 -6.40
N TYR A 123 -13.76 5.98 -5.83
CA TYR A 123 -13.53 5.87 -4.39
C TYR A 123 -13.10 7.24 -3.86
N THR A 124 -13.77 7.70 -2.80
CA THR A 124 -13.39 8.92 -2.08
C THR A 124 -12.70 8.53 -0.79
N PHE A 125 -11.52 9.08 -0.57
CA PHE A 125 -10.71 8.85 0.61
C PHE A 125 -10.52 10.14 1.41
N ARG A 126 -10.48 9.99 2.75
CA ARG A 126 -10.10 11.04 3.68
C ARG A 126 -8.89 10.61 4.49
N TYR A 127 -7.93 11.50 4.66
CA TYR A 127 -6.76 11.29 5.49
C TYR A 127 -6.53 12.46 6.43
N SER A 128 -5.87 12.22 7.57
CA SER A 128 -5.51 13.28 8.49
C SER A 128 -4.27 14.02 7.99
N VAL A 129 -4.34 15.34 7.89
CA VAL A 129 -3.23 16.19 7.48
C VAL A 129 -3.15 17.43 8.35
N THR A 130 -1.97 17.69 8.91
CA THR A 130 -1.63 18.95 9.58
C THR A 130 -0.95 19.90 8.60
N ASP A 131 -0.84 21.19 8.93
CA ASP A 131 -0.09 22.15 8.12
C ASP A 131 1.38 21.74 7.97
N GLU A 132 1.96 21.15 9.01
CA GLU A 132 3.32 20.62 8.98
C GLU A 132 3.46 19.42 8.02
N MET A 133 2.50 18.50 8.01
CA MET A 133 2.48 17.36 7.07
C MET A 133 2.33 17.85 5.63
N ALA A 134 1.41 18.79 5.37
CA ALA A 134 1.23 19.38 4.05
C ALA A 134 2.52 20.09 3.56
N ALA A 135 3.18 20.85 4.44
CA ALA A 135 4.46 21.50 4.14
C ALA A 135 5.60 20.52 3.85
N ARG A 136 5.49 19.27 4.29
CA ARG A 136 6.42 18.17 3.98
C ARG A 136 6.06 17.39 2.70
N GLY A 137 5.03 17.82 1.96
CA GLY A 137 4.59 17.19 0.73
C GLY A 137 3.64 16.01 0.93
N TYR A 138 3.01 15.88 2.11
CA TYR A 138 1.97 14.89 2.36
C TYR A 138 0.64 15.44 1.84
N THR A 139 0.54 15.46 0.53
CA THR A 139 -0.62 15.99 -0.19
C THR A 139 -0.79 15.26 -1.52
N THR A 140 -2.00 15.23 -2.01
CA THR A 140 -2.31 14.77 -3.37
C THR A 140 -2.35 15.97 -4.31
N VAL A 141 -2.22 15.71 -5.61
CA VAL A 141 -2.31 16.71 -6.67
C VAL A 141 -3.25 16.20 -7.75
N GLU A 142 -4.15 17.06 -8.21
CA GLU A 142 -5.05 16.75 -9.32
C GLU A 142 -4.27 16.20 -10.52
N LYS A 143 -4.67 15.03 -11.04
CA LYS A 143 -3.96 14.27 -12.07
C LYS A 143 -2.56 13.75 -11.70
N GLY A 144 -2.13 13.95 -10.44
CA GLY A 144 -0.93 13.34 -9.92
C GLY A 144 -1.13 11.87 -9.56
N SER A 145 -0.04 11.22 -9.15
CA SER A 145 -0.05 9.83 -8.69
C SER A 145 -0.15 9.74 -7.17
N VAL A 146 -0.80 8.69 -6.70
CA VAL A 146 -0.86 8.30 -5.30
C VAL A 146 -0.86 6.78 -5.20
N CYS A 147 -0.24 6.23 -4.17
CA CYS A 147 -0.26 4.80 -3.94
C CYS A 147 -1.23 4.46 -2.79
N ILE A 148 -2.25 3.65 -3.09
CA ILE A 148 -3.27 3.22 -2.12
C ILE A 148 -3.22 1.69 -2.01
N ASN A 149 -2.96 1.16 -0.81
CA ASN A 149 -2.76 -0.27 -0.59
C ASN A 149 -1.82 -0.91 -1.63
N GLY A 150 -0.76 -0.19 -2.03
CA GLY A 150 0.21 -0.66 -3.03
C GLY A 150 -0.22 -0.48 -4.49
N VAL A 151 -1.38 0.09 -4.76
CA VAL A 151 -1.86 0.35 -6.13
C VAL A 151 -1.53 1.78 -6.53
N SER A 152 -0.81 1.94 -7.63
CA SER A 152 -0.55 3.24 -8.28
C SER A 152 -1.81 3.75 -8.95
N LEU A 153 -2.31 4.90 -8.54
CA LEU A 153 -3.58 5.46 -9.00
C LEU A 153 -3.44 6.94 -9.35
N THR A 154 -4.24 7.37 -10.31
CA THR A 154 -4.34 8.79 -10.68
C THR A 154 -5.41 9.47 -9.83
N VAL A 155 -5.04 10.59 -9.22
CA VAL A 155 -5.96 11.44 -8.46
C VAL A 155 -6.92 12.16 -9.42
N VAL A 156 -8.22 12.06 -9.15
CA VAL A 156 -9.29 12.69 -9.95
C VAL A 156 -9.67 14.06 -9.37
N ASP A 157 -10.00 14.09 -8.09
CA ASP A 157 -10.28 15.30 -7.32
C ASP A 157 -9.27 15.36 -6.17
N SER A 158 -8.73 16.54 -5.88
CA SER A 158 -7.77 16.73 -4.78
C SER A 158 -8.17 17.94 -3.97
N GLU A 159 -8.54 17.69 -2.71
CA GLU A 159 -8.79 18.71 -1.71
C GLU A 159 -7.70 18.64 -0.63
N ARG A 160 -7.85 19.41 0.45
CA ARG A 160 -6.86 19.47 1.51
C ARG A 160 -6.63 18.11 2.20
N ASP A 161 -7.71 17.42 2.55
CA ASP A 161 -7.72 16.18 3.33
C ASP A 161 -8.52 15.06 2.69
N THR A 162 -9.05 15.30 1.49
CA THR A 162 -9.80 14.32 0.71
C THR A 162 -9.33 14.30 -0.75
N PHE A 163 -9.48 13.15 -1.36
CA PHE A 163 -9.24 12.97 -2.79
C PHE A 163 -10.07 11.81 -3.33
N LYS A 164 -10.22 11.76 -4.66
CA LYS A 164 -10.88 10.66 -5.36
C LYS A 164 -9.93 9.96 -6.31
N VAL A 165 -10.21 8.70 -6.55
CA VAL A 165 -9.59 7.90 -7.62
C VAL A 165 -10.66 7.10 -8.35
N ALA A 166 -10.45 6.83 -9.65
CA ALA A 166 -11.31 5.97 -10.44
C ALA A 166 -10.68 4.60 -10.60
N ILE A 167 -11.40 3.55 -10.20
CA ILE A 167 -10.95 2.17 -10.29
C ILE A 167 -11.71 1.46 -11.40
N ILE A 168 -10.99 0.95 -12.40
CA ILE A 168 -11.54 0.15 -13.48
C ILE A 168 -11.85 -1.28 -13.00
N PRO A 169 -12.79 -2.00 -13.65
CA PRO A 169 -13.18 -3.35 -13.23
C PRO A 169 -12.01 -4.31 -13.05
N TYR A 170 -11.05 -4.29 -13.96
CA TYR A 170 -9.86 -5.14 -13.88
C TYR A 170 -9.07 -4.92 -12.57
N THR A 171 -8.77 -3.66 -12.21
CA THR A 171 -8.06 -3.35 -10.95
C THR A 171 -8.88 -3.78 -9.72
N LYS A 172 -10.20 -3.58 -9.76
CA LYS A 172 -11.10 -4.02 -8.67
C LYS A 172 -11.09 -5.53 -8.48
N GLU A 173 -10.95 -6.30 -9.55
CA GLU A 173 -10.93 -7.76 -9.53
C GLU A 173 -9.60 -8.31 -8.98
N ILE A 174 -8.46 -7.81 -9.49
CA ILE A 174 -7.13 -8.35 -9.17
C ILE A 174 -6.55 -7.84 -7.84
N THR A 175 -7.15 -6.82 -7.24
CA THR A 175 -6.69 -6.20 -5.99
C THR A 175 -7.74 -6.31 -4.89
N ASN A 176 -7.38 -5.92 -3.67
CA ASN A 176 -8.34 -5.85 -2.56
C ASN A 176 -9.27 -4.63 -2.61
N PHE A 177 -9.23 -3.82 -3.68
CA PHE A 177 -10.23 -2.77 -3.91
C PHE A 177 -11.65 -3.32 -4.06
N GLY A 178 -11.79 -4.58 -4.55
CA GLY A 178 -13.08 -5.26 -4.61
C GLY A 178 -13.73 -5.50 -3.24
N ASP A 179 -12.95 -5.54 -2.17
CA ASP A 179 -13.39 -5.80 -0.79
C ASP A 179 -13.58 -4.50 0.02
N LEU A 180 -13.25 -3.33 -0.59
CA LEU A 180 -13.37 -2.05 0.11
C LEU A 180 -14.84 -1.59 0.18
N SER A 181 -15.18 -1.05 1.33
CA SER A 181 -16.46 -0.38 1.62
C SER A 181 -16.19 0.89 2.42
N GLU A 182 -17.21 1.73 2.56
CA GLU A 182 -17.15 2.91 3.45
C GLU A 182 -16.74 2.50 4.87
N GLY A 183 -15.92 3.34 5.51
CA GLY A 183 -15.34 3.12 6.83
C GLY A 183 -14.08 2.23 6.83
N LYS A 184 -13.71 1.61 5.72
CA LYS A 184 -12.48 0.81 5.64
C LYS A 184 -11.25 1.69 5.52
N ARG A 185 -10.20 1.27 6.24
CA ARG A 185 -8.90 1.95 6.27
C ARG A 185 -7.95 1.36 5.22
N VAL A 186 -7.27 2.23 4.47
CA VAL A 186 -6.28 1.87 3.47
C VAL A 186 -4.95 2.53 3.78
N ASN A 187 -3.86 1.93 3.33
CA ASN A 187 -2.53 2.53 3.38
C ASN A 187 -2.39 3.60 2.30
N LEU A 188 -1.74 4.71 2.62
CA LEU A 188 -1.50 5.84 1.74
C LEU A 188 -0.01 6.16 1.72
N GLU A 189 0.59 6.14 0.53
CA GLU A 189 1.93 6.64 0.26
C GLU A 189 1.82 7.74 -0.79
N PHE A 190 2.28 8.96 -0.42
CA PHE A 190 2.32 10.09 -1.34
C PHE A 190 3.53 9.99 -2.27
N ASP A 191 3.42 10.57 -3.46
CA ASP A 191 4.51 10.56 -4.43
C ASP A 191 5.79 11.18 -3.82
N ILE A 192 6.87 10.39 -3.87
CA ILE A 192 8.17 10.77 -3.29
C ILE A 192 8.73 12.06 -3.89
N ILE A 193 8.40 12.35 -5.16
CA ILE A 193 8.85 13.59 -5.84
C ILE A 193 8.29 14.80 -5.10
N GLY A 194 7.02 14.78 -4.72
CA GLY A 194 6.40 15.87 -3.94
C GLY A 194 7.10 16.11 -2.61
N LYS A 195 7.46 15.04 -1.89
CA LYS A 195 8.16 15.12 -0.60
C LYS A 195 9.56 15.74 -0.74
N TYR A 196 10.33 15.35 -1.76
CA TYR A 196 11.65 15.95 -2.02
C TYR A 196 11.55 17.41 -2.44
N LEU A 197 10.59 17.77 -3.31
CA LEU A 197 10.37 19.17 -3.70
C LEU A 197 9.98 20.03 -2.50
N ALA A 198 9.06 19.61 -1.68
CA ALA A 198 8.67 20.31 -0.46
C ALA A 198 9.88 20.52 0.47
N LYS A 199 10.71 19.49 0.68
CA LYS A 199 11.90 19.58 1.49
C LYS A 199 12.93 20.59 0.93
N LEU A 200 13.14 20.60 -0.39
CA LEU A 200 14.10 21.51 -1.02
C LEU A 200 13.65 22.98 -0.96
N ILE A 201 12.34 23.23 -1.02
CA ILE A 201 11.77 24.58 -0.90
C ILE A 201 12.02 25.14 0.50
N THR A 202 11.92 24.34 1.56
CA THR A 202 12.16 24.82 2.94
C THR A 202 13.61 25.25 3.21
N PHE A 203 14.59 24.79 2.42
CA PHE A 203 15.98 25.24 2.54
C PHE A 203 16.28 26.58 1.86
N ARG A 204 15.32 27.14 1.11
CA ARG A 204 15.46 28.43 0.42
C ARG A 204 14.81 29.60 1.15
N GLN A 205 14.14 29.32 2.25
CA GLN A 205 13.57 30.31 3.16
C GLN A 205 14.48 30.49 4.39
#